data_ab3927a1a60086d0a0e9fff3b659d827
#
_entry.id   ab3927a1a60086d0a0e9fff3b659d827
#
_cell.length_a   1.000
_cell.length_b   1.000
_cell.length_c   1.000
_cell.angle_alpha   90.00
_cell.angle_beta   90.00
_cell.angle_gamma   90.00
#
_symmetry.space_group_name_H-M   'P 1'
#
loop_
_entity.id
_entity.type
_entity.pdbx_description
1 polymer ?
#
loop_
_entity_poly.entity_id
_entity_poly.type
_entity_poly.pdbx_seq_one_letter_code
_entity_poly.pdbx_strand_id
1 'polypeptide(L)' 'MKIIGDIVNAETIARGRGIREYALLITRYGGKNWIKRKGIATVEMDGVVSRAEVHWYECHGIGRVKMKVKQWL' A
#
# COMPACT_ATOMS: atom_id res chain seq x y z
N MET A 1 12.15 -4.24 2.92
CA MET A 1 10.98 -5.09 2.63
C MET A 1 10.88 -5.35 1.14
N LYS A 2 10.62 -6.56 0.76
CA LYS A 2 10.50 -6.95 -0.64
C LYS A 2 9.23 -7.77 -0.82
N ILE A 3 8.42 -7.41 -1.81
CA ILE A 3 7.24 -8.17 -2.19
C ILE A 3 7.65 -9.22 -3.22
N ILE A 4 7.30 -10.47 -2.98
CA ILE A 4 7.61 -11.58 -3.88
C ILE A 4 6.31 -12.02 -4.55
N GLY A 5 6.30 -11.93 -5.90
CA GLY A 5 5.11 -12.27 -6.68
C GLY A 5 4.03 -11.21 -6.59
N ASP A 6 2.80 -11.62 -6.86
CA ASP A 6 1.67 -10.72 -6.92
C ASP A 6 1.01 -10.49 -5.57
N ILE A 7 0.40 -9.32 -5.40
CA ILE A 7 -0.48 -9.03 -4.29
C ILE A 7 -1.87 -9.54 -4.68
N VAL A 8 -2.49 -10.32 -3.82
CA VAL A 8 -3.81 -10.90 -4.08
C VAL A 8 -4.85 -10.31 -3.12
N ASN A 9 -6.12 -10.45 -3.48
CA ASN A 9 -7.25 -9.97 -2.69
C ASN A 9 -7.14 -8.46 -2.37
N ALA A 10 -6.61 -7.69 -3.33
CA ALA A 10 -6.46 -6.25 -3.14
C ALA A 10 -7.83 -5.58 -3.13
N GLU A 11 -8.04 -4.68 -2.16
CA GLU A 11 -9.27 -3.90 -2.08
C GLU A 11 -8.98 -2.49 -1.62
N THR A 12 -9.84 -1.56 -2.04
CA THR A 12 -9.74 -0.17 -1.64
C THR A 12 -10.46 0.03 -0.31
N ILE A 13 -9.78 0.62 0.66
CA ILE A 13 -10.30 0.83 2.01
C ILE A 13 -10.55 2.30 2.35
N ALA A 14 -10.01 3.24 1.57
CA ALA A 14 -10.28 4.66 1.74
C ALA A 14 -9.97 5.39 0.43
N ARG A 15 -10.62 6.55 0.22
CA ARG A 15 -10.43 7.36 -0.98
C ARG A 15 -10.34 8.83 -0.62
N GLY A 16 -9.46 9.57 -1.32
CA GLY A 16 -9.35 11.01 -1.23
C GLY A 16 -9.27 11.50 0.21
N ARG A 17 -10.15 12.42 0.58
CA ARG A 17 -10.15 13.01 1.92
C ARG A 17 -10.53 12.03 3.03
N GLY A 18 -11.04 10.86 2.69
CA GLY A 18 -11.21 9.77 3.65
C GLY A 18 -9.90 9.14 4.08
N ILE A 19 -8.80 9.44 3.38
CA ILE A 19 -7.46 8.99 3.76
C ILE A 19 -6.90 10.01 4.75
N ARG A 20 -6.48 9.53 5.93
CA ARG A 20 -5.92 10.41 6.97
C ARG A 20 -4.73 11.22 6.48
N GLU A 21 -3.85 10.61 5.68
CA GLU A 21 -2.63 11.25 5.17
C GLU A 21 -2.80 11.90 3.80
N TYR A 22 -4.03 12.22 3.40
CA TYR A 22 -4.30 12.72 2.05
C TYR A 22 -3.48 13.96 1.71
N ALA A 23 -3.47 14.95 2.61
CA ALA A 23 -2.72 16.19 2.37
C ALA A 23 -1.21 15.93 2.24
N LEU A 24 -0.69 15.02 3.04
CA LEU A 24 0.73 14.64 2.99
C LEU A 24 1.07 13.96 1.66
N LEU A 25 0.18 13.09 1.16
CA LEU A 25 0.39 12.42 -0.12
C LEU A 25 0.45 13.42 -1.26
N ILE A 26 -0.46 14.39 -1.28
CA ILE A 26 -0.46 15.43 -2.32
C ILE A 26 0.79 16.28 -2.23
N THR A 27 1.18 16.69 -1.04
CA THR A 27 2.37 17.53 -0.84
C THR A 27 3.64 16.80 -1.26
N ARG A 28 3.77 15.52 -0.92
CA ARG A 28 4.99 14.76 -1.17
C ARG A 28 5.09 14.25 -2.61
N TYR A 29 3.98 13.73 -3.16
CA TYR A 29 3.97 13.05 -4.45
C TYR A 29 3.20 13.77 -5.54
N GLY A 30 2.37 14.75 -5.19
CA GLY A 30 1.45 15.36 -6.14
C GLY A 30 0.27 14.43 -6.42
N GLY A 31 -0.31 14.57 -7.62
CA GLY A 31 -1.40 13.73 -8.06
C GLY A 31 -2.74 14.11 -7.48
N LYS A 32 -3.75 13.35 -7.91
CA LYS A 32 -5.15 13.49 -7.48
C LYS A 32 -5.71 12.10 -7.32
N ASN A 33 -6.88 11.99 -6.71
CA ASN A 33 -7.59 10.70 -6.64
C ASN A 33 -6.77 9.60 -5.96
N TRP A 34 -6.12 9.96 -4.86
CA TRP A 34 -5.41 8.97 -4.06
C TRP A 34 -6.38 7.97 -3.44
N ILE A 35 -5.99 6.71 -3.42
CA ILE A 35 -6.72 5.65 -2.74
C ILE A 35 -5.79 4.92 -1.79
N LYS A 36 -6.37 4.40 -0.71
CA LYS A 36 -5.67 3.51 0.22
C LYS A 36 -6.17 2.11 -0.03
N ARG A 37 -5.24 1.18 -0.18
CA ARG A 37 -5.57 -0.20 -0.49
C ARG A 37 -4.90 -1.16 0.48
N LYS A 38 -5.43 -2.36 0.55
CA LYS A 38 -4.82 -3.47 1.28
C LYS A 38 -4.89 -4.73 0.44
N GLY A 39 -4.02 -5.69 0.75
CA GLY A 39 -4.01 -6.98 0.08
C GLY A 39 -3.13 -7.96 0.83
N ILE A 40 -3.04 -9.17 0.30
CA ILE A 40 -2.21 -10.24 0.85
C ILE A 40 -1.02 -10.44 -0.08
N ALA A 41 0.18 -10.48 0.49
CA ALA A 41 1.40 -10.64 -0.28
C ALA A 41 2.36 -11.58 0.44
N THR A 42 3.29 -12.15 -0.33
CA THR A 42 4.46 -12.80 0.23
C THR A 42 5.53 -11.73 0.40
N VAL A 43 6.03 -11.58 1.62
CA VAL A 43 6.95 -10.50 1.98
C VAL A 43 8.24 -11.09 2.52
N GLU A 44 9.36 -10.59 2.03
CA GLU A 44 10.67 -10.87 2.60
C GLU A 44 11.15 -9.66 3.37
N MET A 45 11.51 -9.88 4.63
CA MET A 45 12.05 -8.82 5.50
C MET A 45 13.11 -9.45 6.40
N ASP A 46 14.33 -8.89 6.36
CA ASP A 46 15.46 -9.36 7.16
C ASP A 46 15.72 -10.87 7.00
N GLY A 47 15.59 -11.37 5.75
CA GLY A 47 15.82 -12.78 5.45
C GLY A 47 14.66 -13.71 5.78
N VAL A 48 13.59 -13.19 6.35
CA VAL A 48 12.41 -14.00 6.67
C VAL A 48 11.36 -13.78 5.58
N VAL A 49 10.80 -14.87 5.06
CA VAL A 49 9.77 -14.85 4.03
C VAL A 49 8.47 -15.36 4.65
N SER A 50 7.41 -14.57 4.53
CA SER A 50 6.11 -14.96 5.07
C SER A 50 4.99 -14.22 4.33
N ARG A 51 3.78 -14.75 4.45
CA ARG A 51 2.57 -14.08 3.97
C ARG A 51 2.20 -12.99 4.96
N ALA A 52 1.66 -11.89 4.43
CA ALA A 52 1.29 -10.75 5.26
C ALA A 52 0.16 -9.96 4.62
N GLU A 53 -0.63 -9.31 5.46
CA GLU A 53 -1.53 -8.26 5.01
C GLU A 53 -0.71 -6.98 4.89
N VAL A 54 -0.71 -6.39 3.69
CA VAL A 54 0.01 -5.16 3.41
C VAL A 54 -0.97 -4.05 3.05
N HIS A 55 -0.63 -2.83 3.41
CA HIS A 55 -1.39 -1.63 3.07
C HIS A 55 -0.49 -0.67 2.32
N TRP A 56 -1.07 0.08 1.37
CA TRP A 56 -0.32 1.07 0.60
C TRP A 56 -1.28 2.15 0.12
N TYR A 57 -0.70 3.22 -0.41
CA TYR A 57 -1.45 4.24 -1.12
C TYR A 57 -1.11 4.14 -2.59
N GLU A 58 -2.08 4.44 -3.45
CA GLU A 58 -1.78 4.46 -4.88
C GLU A 58 -2.56 5.56 -5.58
N CYS A 59 -1.96 6.04 -6.68
CA CYS A 59 -2.52 7.08 -7.50
C CYS A 59 -2.18 6.76 -8.95
N HIS A 60 -3.18 6.91 -9.83
CA HIS A 60 -2.94 6.68 -11.26
C HIS A 60 -1.84 7.62 -11.76
N GLY A 61 -0.89 7.08 -12.49
CA GLY A 61 0.25 7.82 -13.03
C GLY A 61 1.43 7.92 -12.07
N ILE A 62 1.25 7.64 -10.79
CA ILE A 62 2.31 7.68 -9.79
C ILE A 62 2.66 6.26 -9.32
N GLY A 63 1.65 5.42 -9.11
CA GLY A 63 1.83 4.05 -8.67
C GLY A 63 1.62 3.89 -7.18
N ARG A 64 2.22 2.83 -6.62
CA ARG A 64 2.08 2.46 -5.21
C ARG A 64 3.17 3.10 -4.39
N VAL A 65 2.80 3.71 -3.26
CA VAL A 65 3.75 4.34 -2.34
C VAL A 65 3.45 3.95 -0.91
N LYS A 66 4.46 4.05 -0.05
CA LYS A 66 4.34 3.86 1.40
C LYS A 66 3.73 2.51 1.78
N MET A 67 4.17 1.44 1.12
CA MET A 67 3.71 0.10 1.44
C MET A 67 4.30 -0.36 2.76
N LYS A 68 3.44 -0.97 3.59
CA LYS A 68 3.87 -1.48 4.88
C LYS A 68 3.10 -2.74 5.25
N VAL A 69 3.73 -3.57 6.06
CA VAL A 69 3.09 -4.73 6.65
C VAL A 69 2.22 -4.27 7.81
N LYS A 70 0.94 -4.67 7.78
CA LYS A 70 0.01 -4.39 8.87
C LYS A 70 -0.14 -5.59 9.78
N GLN A 71 -0.05 -6.78 9.22
CA GLN A 71 -0.20 -8.00 9.99
C GLN A 71 0.50 -9.16 9.28
N TRP A 72 1.32 -9.89 9.99
CA TRP A 72 1.88 -11.14 9.51
C TRP A 72 0.85 -12.25 9.64
N LEU A 73 0.78 -13.12 8.63
CA LEU A 73 -0.19 -14.20 8.59
C LEU A 73 0.44 -15.58 8.86
#